data_bdcef899eb776b27d683c8dde26f2953
#
_entry.id   bdcef899eb776b27d683c8dde26f2953
#
_cell.length_a   1.000
_cell.length_b   1.000
_cell.length_c   1.000
_cell.angle_alpha   90.00
_cell.angle_beta   90.00
_cell.angle_gamma   90.00
#
_symmetry.space_group_name_H-M   'P 1'
#
loop_
_entity.id
_entity.type
_entity.pdbx_description
1 polymer ?
#
loop_
_entity_poly.entity_id
_entity_poly.type
_entity_poly.pdbx_seq_one_letter_code
_entity_poly.pdbx_strand_id
1 'polypeptide(L)'
;MKREEAFIINQNRHYWDTYADLWFGATALPKYGVCFATENELHLFGDVSGKKLLEICCGSGHSLKYHAERNAGELWGVDFSQKQLENAKQYLRENGYSAKLICSPMEADMDIPNDYFDFVYSIYGIGWTTDLDGTLKKIASYLKKDGVFIFSWHHTLNYCVAWSC
;
A
#
# COMPACT_ATOMS: atom_id res chain seq x y z
N MET A 1 1.60 -21.89 3.44
CA MET A 1 2.02 -21.37 2.12
C MET A 1 2.50 -22.49 1.25
N LYS A 2 1.94 -22.69 0.08
CA LYS A 2 2.36 -23.73 -0.86
C LYS A 2 3.72 -23.37 -1.48
N ARG A 3 4.47 -24.37 -1.96
CA ARG A 3 5.82 -24.16 -2.55
C ARG A 3 5.79 -23.20 -3.75
N GLU A 4 4.72 -23.25 -4.54
CA GLU A 4 4.51 -22.41 -5.70
C GLU A 4 4.25 -20.92 -5.30
N GLU A 5 3.44 -20.68 -4.29
CA GLU A 5 3.18 -19.35 -3.73
C GLU A 5 4.47 -18.68 -3.23
N ALA A 6 5.29 -19.44 -2.48
CA ALA A 6 6.59 -18.98 -2.01
C ALA A 6 7.54 -18.61 -3.16
N PHE A 7 7.52 -19.38 -4.25
CA PHE A 7 8.32 -19.07 -5.43
C PHE A 7 7.88 -17.75 -6.08
N ILE A 8 6.59 -17.55 -6.30
CA ILE A 8 6.02 -16.33 -6.89
C ILE A 8 6.36 -15.11 -6.01
N ILE A 9 6.15 -15.20 -4.71
CA ILE A 9 6.47 -14.12 -3.76
C ILE A 9 7.96 -13.75 -3.84
N ASN A 10 8.86 -14.74 -3.92
CA ASN A 10 10.29 -14.46 -4.01
C ASN A 10 10.67 -13.81 -5.36
N GLN A 11 10.06 -14.20 -6.48
CA GLN A 11 10.28 -13.57 -7.78
C GLN A 11 9.81 -12.10 -7.75
N ASN A 12 8.62 -11.85 -7.23
CA ASN A 12 8.07 -10.51 -7.09
C ASN A 12 8.95 -9.65 -6.16
N ARG A 13 9.39 -10.19 -5.03
CA ARG A 13 10.30 -9.49 -4.11
C ARG A 13 11.60 -9.10 -4.80
N HIS A 14 12.23 -10.04 -5.53
CA HIS A 14 13.46 -9.76 -6.26
C HIS A 14 13.29 -8.63 -7.28
N TYR A 15 12.17 -8.61 -8.01
CA TYR A 15 11.84 -7.52 -8.93
C TYR A 15 11.73 -6.18 -8.20
N TRP A 16 10.94 -6.12 -7.12
CA TRP A 16 10.69 -4.88 -6.39
C TRP A 16 11.89 -4.40 -5.60
N ASP A 17 12.78 -5.29 -5.13
CA ASP A 17 14.08 -4.89 -4.54
C ASP A 17 15.01 -4.31 -5.61
N THR A 18 15.05 -4.93 -6.80
CA THR A 18 15.95 -4.51 -7.89
C THR A 18 15.55 -3.17 -8.49
N TYR A 19 14.25 -2.93 -8.66
CA TYR A 19 13.73 -1.75 -9.35
C TYR A 19 13.09 -0.73 -8.42
N ALA A 20 13.31 -0.81 -7.12
CA ALA A 20 12.71 0.07 -6.12
C ALA A 20 12.92 1.56 -6.43
N ASP A 21 14.14 1.93 -6.85
CA ASP A 21 14.47 3.32 -7.13
C ASP A 21 13.83 3.83 -8.45
N LEU A 22 13.60 2.95 -9.43
CA LEU A 22 12.87 3.27 -10.66
C LEU A 22 11.40 3.59 -10.38
N TRP A 23 10.80 2.89 -9.43
CA TRP A 23 9.39 3.03 -9.04
C TRP A 23 9.16 4.03 -7.90
N PHE A 24 10.19 4.79 -7.52
CA PHE A 24 10.12 5.73 -6.41
C PHE A 24 9.01 6.78 -6.62
N GLY A 25 7.93 6.67 -5.85
CA GLY A 25 6.75 7.56 -5.91
C GLY A 25 5.87 7.43 -7.16
N ALA A 26 6.10 6.43 -8.00
CA ALA A 26 5.40 6.32 -9.29
C ALA A 26 3.89 6.01 -9.16
N THR A 27 3.49 5.21 -8.18
CA THR A 27 2.11 4.80 -7.92
C THR A 27 1.73 5.08 -6.48
N ALA A 28 1.32 6.33 -6.19
CA ALA A 28 1.03 6.77 -4.85
C ALA A 28 0.04 7.93 -4.85
N LEU A 29 -0.66 8.11 -3.72
CA LEU A 29 -1.54 9.26 -3.50
C LEU A 29 -0.78 10.60 -3.71
N PRO A 30 -1.48 11.60 -4.24
CA PRO A 30 -2.93 11.68 -4.48
C PRO A 30 -3.44 10.94 -5.72
N LYS A 31 -2.59 10.28 -6.52
CA LYS A 31 -3.00 9.58 -7.74
C LYS A 31 -3.33 8.12 -7.42
N TYR A 32 -4.48 7.63 -7.89
CA TYR A 32 -4.88 6.24 -7.76
C TYR A 32 -4.28 5.32 -8.84
N GLY A 33 -3.39 5.85 -9.67
CA GLY A 33 -2.68 5.15 -10.73
C GLY A 33 -2.38 6.08 -11.90
N VAL A 34 -1.72 5.54 -12.93
CA VAL A 34 -1.45 6.28 -14.18
C VAL A 34 -2.77 6.49 -14.92
N CYS A 35 -3.07 7.73 -15.34
CA CYS A 35 -4.31 8.10 -16.03
C CYS A 35 -5.61 7.86 -15.22
N PHE A 36 -5.53 7.75 -13.89
CA PHE A 36 -6.69 7.65 -13.01
C PHE A 36 -6.98 8.98 -12.30
N ALA A 37 -8.21 9.09 -11.78
CA ALA A 37 -8.61 10.21 -10.94
C ALA A 37 -7.73 10.31 -9.69
N THR A 38 -7.62 11.51 -9.15
CA THR A 38 -6.86 11.81 -7.94
C THR A 38 -7.76 11.79 -6.71
N GLU A 39 -7.17 11.72 -5.51
CA GLU A 39 -7.90 11.87 -4.25
C GLU A 39 -8.56 13.25 -4.14
N ASN A 40 -7.99 14.29 -4.76
CA ASN A 40 -8.61 15.62 -4.80
C ASN A 40 -9.91 15.68 -5.62
N GLU A 41 -10.13 14.72 -6.50
CA GLU A 41 -11.37 14.59 -7.30
C GLU A 41 -12.36 13.62 -6.67
N LEU A 42 -11.87 12.52 -6.07
CA LEU A 42 -12.72 11.43 -5.58
C LEU A 42 -13.10 11.58 -4.10
N HIS A 43 -12.25 12.22 -3.30
CA HIS A 43 -12.46 12.42 -1.84
C HIS A 43 -12.81 11.14 -1.07
N LEU A 44 -12.13 10.01 -1.39
CA LEU A 44 -12.46 8.71 -0.79
C LEU A 44 -12.06 8.60 0.68
N PHE A 45 -10.99 9.28 1.09
CA PHE A 45 -10.54 9.27 2.48
C PHE A 45 -11.23 10.34 3.34
N GLY A 46 -11.69 11.44 2.75
CA GLY A 46 -12.23 12.55 3.51
C GLY A 46 -11.23 13.12 4.54
N ASP A 47 -11.70 13.43 5.76
CA ASP A 47 -10.84 13.91 6.85
C ASP A 47 -10.15 12.74 7.56
N VAL A 48 -8.83 12.69 7.44
CA VAL A 48 -7.96 11.67 8.08
C VAL A 48 -7.30 12.19 9.37
N SER A 49 -7.59 13.42 9.81
CA SER A 49 -6.97 14.00 10.99
C SER A 49 -7.21 13.13 12.23
N GLY A 50 -6.12 12.75 12.91
CA GLY A 50 -6.15 11.87 14.07
C GLY A 50 -6.50 10.40 13.80
N LYS A 51 -6.75 10.01 12.55
CA LYS A 51 -7.11 8.63 12.16
C LYS A 51 -5.88 7.73 12.09
N LYS A 52 -6.10 6.43 12.24
CA LYS A 52 -5.10 5.38 12.09
C LYS A 52 -5.23 4.73 10.72
N LEU A 53 -4.15 4.74 9.95
CA LEU A 53 -4.14 4.24 8.58
C LEU A 53 -3.07 3.17 8.39
N LEU A 54 -3.42 2.13 7.61
CA LEU A 54 -2.52 1.06 7.20
C LEU A 54 -2.47 1.00 5.67
N GLU A 55 -1.28 1.15 5.09
CA GLU A 55 -1.05 0.91 3.67
C GLU A 55 -0.49 -0.48 3.44
N ILE A 56 -1.15 -1.26 2.60
CA ILE A 56 -0.69 -2.56 2.10
C ILE A 56 0.02 -2.33 0.77
N CYS A 57 1.26 -2.84 0.64
CA CYS A 57 2.21 -2.54 -0.43
C CYS A 57 2.55 -1.04 -0.48
N CYS A 58 3.09 -0.53 0.63
CA CYS A 58 3.34 0.90 0.81
C CYS A 58 4.51 1.45 -0.04
N GLY A 59 5.26 0.58 -0.71
CA GLY A 59 6.39 0.97 -1.55
C GLY A 59 7.32 1.95 -0.85
N SER A 60 7.67 3.02 -1.53
CA SER A 60 8.54 4.09 -1.02
C SER A 60 7.85 5.12 -0.11
N GLY A 61 6.63 4.85 0.38
CA GLY A 61 5.98 5.60 1.45
C GLY A 61 5.37 6.95 1.06
N HIS A 62 5.18 7.21 -0.23
CA HIS A 62 4.63 8.50 -0.70
C HIS A 62 3.18 8.71 -0.28
N SER A 63 2.33 7.67 -0.30
CA SER A 63 0.96 7.76 0.21
C SER A 63 0.93 7.93 1.73
N LEU A 64 1.88 7.32 2.45
CA LEU A 64 2.02 7.54 3.90
C LEU A 64 2.34 9.01 4.20
N LYS A 65 3.29 9.61 3.45
CA LYS A 65 3.58 11.05 3.56
C LYS A 65 2.36 11.90 3.24
N TYR A 66 1.61 11.55 2.17
CA TYR A 66 0.39 12.26 1.80
C TYR A 66 -0.62 12.36 2.94
N HIS A 67 -0.79 11.29 3.72
CA HIS A 67 -1.66 11.30 4.89
C HIS A 67 -1.02 11.95 6.12
N ALA A 68 0.29 11.85 6.30
CA ALA A 68 1.02 12.57 7.35
C ALA A 68 0.82 14.10 7.23
N GLU A 69 0.90 14.63 6.02
CA GLU A 69 0.64 16.06 5.72
C GLU A 69 -0.79 16.50 6.02
N ARG A 70 -1.71 15.54 6.17
CA ARG A 70 -3.13 15.74 6.52
C ARG A 70 -3.44 15.40 7.97
N ASN A 71 -2.39 15.41 8.82
CA ASN A 71 -2.49 15.18 10.26
C ASN A 71 -3.07 13.81 10.64
N ALA A 72 -2.86 12.76 9.83
CA ALA A 72 -3.17 11.40 10.26
C ALA A 72 -2.49 11.10 11.61
N GLY A 73 -3.22 10.44 12.52
CA GLY A 73 -2.74 10.23 13.89
C GLY A 73 -1.71 9.12 14.00
N GLU A 74 -1.88 8.07 13.21
CA GLU A 74 -0.95 6.92 13.20
C GLU A 74 -0.89 6.29 11.81
N LEU A 75 0.33 6.05 11.34
CA LEU A 75 0.59 5.53 9.99
C LEU A 75 1.40 4.24 10.06
N TRP A 76 0.88 3.20 9.40
CA TRP A 76 1.57 1.94 9.23
C TRP A 76 1.71 1.62 7.74
N GLY A 77 2.80 0.95 7.36
CA GLY A 77 3.03 0.47 6.01
C GLY A 77 3.55 -0.96 6.01
N VAL A 78 3.01 -1.78 5.14
CA VAL A 78 3.48 -3.14 4.87
C VAL A 78 4.00 -3.20 3.45
N ASP A 79 5.18 -3.75 3.28
CA ASP A 79 5.72 -4.12 1.99
C ASP A 79 6.63 -5.34 2.14
N PHE A 80 6.72 -6.19 1.11
CA PHE A 80 7.60 -7.36 1.16
C PHE A 80 9.02 -7.06 0.66
N SER A 81 9.24 -5.90 0.00
CA SER A 81 10.54 -5.44 -0.45
C SER A 81 11.24 -4.65 0.65
N GLN A 82 12.38 -5.17 1.10
CA GLN A 82 13.21 -4.49 2.08
C GLN A 82 13.73 -3.14 1.54
N LYS A 83 14.09 -3.11 0.25
CA LYS A 83 14.61 -1.88 -0.40
C LYS A 83 13.53 -0.79 -0.49
N GLN A 84 12.28 -1.15 -0.78
CA GLN A 84 11.16 -0.21 -0.75
C GLN A 84 10.97 0.40 0.64
N LEU A 85 11.02 -0.42 1.69
CA LEU A 85 10.87 0.07 3.06
C LEU A 85 12.06 0.94 3.52
N GLU A 86 13.27 0.66 3.06
CA GLU A 86 14.43 1.53 3.29
C GLU A 86 14.20 2.91 2.64
N ASN A 87 13.75 2.93 1.39
CA ASN A 87 13.37 4.14 0.69
C ASN A 87 12.24 4.89 1.42
N ALA A 88 11.19 4.18 1.86
CA ALA A 88 10.08 4.76 2.61
C ALA A 88 10.54 5.41 3.93
N LYS A 89 11.37 4.70 4.69
CA LYS A 89 11.92 5.20 5.96
C LYS A 89 12.78 6.45 5.76
N GLN A 90 13.63 6.46 4.74
CA GLN A 90 14.46 7.61 4.41
C GLN A 90 13.59 8.79 3.98
N TYR A 91 12.68 8.57 3.03
CA TYR A 91 11.80 9.59 2.47
C TYR A 91 10.91 10.24 3.53
N LEU A 92 10.28 9.45 4.39
CA LEU A 92 9.46 9.97 5.50
C LEU A 92 10.31 10.81 6.46
N ARG A 93 11.49 10.31 6.87
CA ARG A 93 12.40 11.03 7.78
C ARG A 93 12.86 12.38 7.19
N GLU A 94 13.24 12.41 5.92
CA GLU A 94 13.69 13.63 5.23
C GLU A 94 12.59 14.69 5.14
N ASN A 95 11.33 14.27 5.20
CA ASN A 95 10.16 15.15 5.22
C ASN A 95 9.62 15.42 6.64
N GLY A 96 10.31 14.96 7.70
CA GLY A 96 9.91 15.20 9.09
C GLY A 96 8.80 14.28 9.61
N TYR A 97 8.53 13.16 8.92
CA TYR A 97 7.48 12.20 9.29
C TYR A 97 8.04 10.84 9.65
N SER A 98 7.19 9.99 10.23
CA SER A 98 7.49 8.60 10.53
C SER A 98 6.26 7.72 10.37
N ALA A 99 6.47 6.43 10.12
CA ALA A 99 5.45 5.41 10.11
C ALA A 99 6.00 4.11 10.70
N LYS A 100 5.13 3.23 11.20
CA LYS A 100 5.52 1.85 11.54
C LYS A 100 5.56 1.03 10.26
N LEU A 101 6.75 0.57 9.87
CA LEU A 101 7.00 -0.19 8.65
C LEU A 101 7.24 -1.66 8.96
N ILE A 102 6.57 -2.56 8.24
CA ILE A 102 6.62 -4.02 8.42
C ILE A 102 7.07 -4.64 7.10
N CYS A 103 8.20 -5.37 7.12
CA CYS A 103 8.68 -6.13 5.97
C CYS A 103 8.03 -7.51 5.94
N SER A 104 6.96 -7.67 5.19
CA SER A 104 6.22 -8.94 5.10
C SER A 104 5.40 -9.02 3.81
N PRO A 105 5.21 -10.21 3.23
CA PRO A 105 4.15 -10.43 2.26
C PRO A 105 2.79 -10.14 2.89
N MET A 106 1.86 -9.60 2.13
CA MET A 106 0.53 -9.21 2.64
C MET A 106 -0.32 -10.42 3.05
N GLU A 107 0.01 -11.61 2.53
CA GLU A 107 -0.65 -12.89 2.88
C GLU A 107 -0.16 -13.47 4.20
N ALA A 108 1.02 -13.06 4.68
CA ALA A 108 1.61 -13.65 5.88
C ALA A 108 0.87 -13.18 7.16
N ASP A 109 1.02 -13.96 8.22
CA ASP A 109 0.60 -13.51 9.55
C ASP A 109 1.58 -12.45 10.05
N MET A 110 1.04 -11.32 10.44
CA MET A 110 1.79 -10.18 10.92
C MET A 110 1.29 -9.77 12.30
N ASP A 111 2.18 -9.19 13.11
CA ASP A 111 1.79 -8.60 14.39
C ASP A 111 1.08 -7.25 14.19
N ILE A 112 -0.09 -7.33 13.57
CA ILE A 112 -1.01 -6.22 13.32
C ILE A 112 -2.27 -6.46 14.14
N PRO A 113 -2.68 -5.51 15.00
CA PRO A 113 -3.86 -5.68 15.83
C PRO A 113 -5.15 -5.70 15.01
N ASN A 114 -6.12 -6.52 15.46
CA ASN A 114 -7.47 -6.50 14.93
C ASN A 114 -8.24 -5.25 15.41
N ASP A 115 -9.29 -4.87 14.68
CA ASP A 115 -10.21 -3.76 15.03
C ASP A 115 -9.48 -2.46 15.34
N TYR A 116 -8.43 -2.14 14.58
CA TYR A 116 -7.49 -1.08 14.97
C TYR A 116 -7.46 0.12 14.04
N PHE A 117 -7.60 -0.08 12.73
CA PHE A 117 -7.46 0.99 11.74
C PHE A 117 -8.80 1.58 11.31
N ASP A 118 -8.82 2.89 11.14
CA ASP A 118 -9.94 3.60 10.54
C ASP A 118 -9.96 3.39 9.02
N PHE A 119 -8.77 3.32 8.41
CA PHE A 119 -8.58 3.01 6.99
C PHE A 119 -7.50 1.96 6.80
N VAL A 120 -7.78 0.99 5.93
CA VAL A 120 -6.75 0.18 5.28
C VAL A 120 -6.80 0.49 3.81
N TYR A 121 -5.66 0.65 3.14
CA TYR A 121 -5.65 0.97 1.72
C TYR A 121 -4.48 0.33 0.98
N SER A 122 -4.60 0.23 -0.35
CA SER A 122 -3.56 -0.28 -1.22
C SER A 122 -3.62 0.40 -2.58
N ILE A 123 -2.62 1.21 -2.90
CA ILE A 123 -2.54 1.92 -4.16
C ILE A 123 -1.68 1.13 -5.13
N TYR A 124 -2.32 0.52 -6.14
CA TYR A 124 -1.68 -0.32 -7.16
C TYR A 124 -0.90 -1.53 -6.59
N GLY A 125 -1.23 -1.98 -5.37
CA GLY A 125 -0.49 -3.04 -4.69
C GLY A 125 -1.24 -4.37 -4.56
N ILE A 126 -2.57 -4.34 -4.36
CA ILE A 126 -3.36 -5.51 -3.99
C ILE A 126 -3.28 -6.69 -4.99
N GLY A 127 -3.07 -6.42 -6.25
CA GLY A 127 -2.98 -7.46 -7.28
C GLY A 127 -1.68 -8.27 -7.27
N TRP A 128 -0.71 -7.93 -6.43
CA TRP A 128 0.52 -8.72 -6.24
C TRP A 128 0.35 -9.88 -5.26
N THR A 129 -0.83 -10.01 -4.64
CA THR A 129 -1.11 -11.13 -3.73
C THR A 129 -1.18 -12.47 -4.46
N THR A 130 -0.72 -13.52 -3.79
CA THR A 130 -0.88 -14.91 -4.22
C THR A 130 -2.10 -15.59 -3.59
N ASP A 131 -2.72 -14.93 -2.59
CA ASP A 131 -3.94 -15.37 -1.90
C ASP A 131 -4.86 -14.17 -1.63
N LEU A 132 -5.66 -13.81 -2.62
CA LEU A 132 -6.55 -12.65 -2.51
C LEU A 132 -7.60 -12.82 -1.41
N ASP A 133 -8.20 -14.00 -1.29
CA ASP A 133 -9.23 -14.28 -0.27
C ASP A 133 -8.65 -14.18 1.14
N GLY A 134 -7.48 -14.79 1.39
CA GLY A 134 -6.78 -14.67 2.67
C GLY A 134 -6.36 -13.25 2.98
N THR A 135 -5.83 -12.52 1.99
CA THR A 135 -5.44 -11.12 2.13
C THR A 135 -6.65 -10.24 2.50
N LEU A 136 -7.78 -10.37 1.81
CA LEU A 136 -9.00 -9.59 2.10
C LEU A 136 -9.58 -9.91 3.49
N LYS A 137 -9.52 -11.18 3.94
CA LYS A 137 -9.92 -11.56 5.30
C LYS A 137 -9.04 -10.90 6.36
N LYS A 138 -7.73 -10.84 6.13
CA LYS A 138 -6.80 -10.15 7.04
C LYS A 138 -7.08 -8.65 7.07
N ILE A 139 -7.23 -8.01 5.91
CA ILE A 139 -7.58 -6.59 5.82
C ILE A 139 -8.86 -6.30 6.60
N ALA A 140 -9.89 -7.12 6.42
CA ALA A 140 -11.15 -6.98 7.15
C ALA A 140 -10.97 -7.10 8.66
N SER A 141 -10.07 -7.98 9.14
CA SER A 141 -9.80 -8.12 10.57
C SER A 141 -9.05 -6.92 11.18
N TYR A 142 -8.23 -6.22 10.41
CA TYR A 142 -7.50 -5.04 10.88
C TYR A 142 -8.37 -3.78 10.99
N LEU A 143 -9.47 -3.73 10.24
CA LEU A 143 -10.39 -2.60 10.25
C LEU A 143 -11.24 -2.57 11.52
N LYS A 144 -11.41 -1.37 12.07
CA LYS A 144 -12.44 -1.11 13.08
C LYS A 144 -13.84 -1.38 12.52
N LYS A 145 -14.82 -1.50 13.41
CA LYS A 145 -16.22 -1.37 13.00
C LYS A 145 -16.38 -0.03 12.28
N ASP A 146 -17.02 -0.05 11.11
CA ASP A 146 -17.19 1.10 10.23
C ASP A 146 -15.88 1.64 9.59
N GLY A 147 -14.77 0.92 9.72
CA GLY A 147 -13.53 1.19 9.02
C GLY A 147 -13.65 0.91 7.51
N VAL A 148 -12.85 1.59 6.71
CA VAL A 148 -12.97 1.57 5.24
C VAL A 148 -11.74 0.96 4.60
N PHE A 149 -11.95 0.07 3.62
CA PHE A 149 -10.89 -0.41 2.72
C PHE A 149 -10.96 0.30 1.37
N ILE A 150 -9.87 0.94 0.97
CA ILE A 150 -9.74 1.64 -0.31
C ILE A 150 -8.60 1.02 -1.10
N PHE A 151 -8.84 0.65 -2.35
CA PHE A 151 -7.77 0.16 -3.20
C PHE A 151 -7.92 0.60 -4.65
N SER A 152 -6.79 0.62 -5.36
CA SER A 152 -6.76 0.75 -6.81
C SER A 152 -5.97 -0.38 -7.44
N TRP A 153 -6.37 -0.80 -8.65
CA TRP A 153 -5.69 -1.81 -9.43
C TRP A 153 -6.03 -1.67 -10.92
N HIS A 154 -5.25 -2.33 -11.76
CA HIS A 154 -5.51 -2.39 -13.19
C HIS A 154 -6.84 -3.07 -13.51
N HIS A 155 -7.55 -2.54 -14.49
CA HIS A 155 -8.58 -3.30 -15.17
C HIS A 155 -7.96 -4.11 -16.32
N THR A 156 -8.46 -5.31 -16.59
CA THR A 156 -7.93 -6.20 -17.65
C THR A 156 -7.92 -5.54 -19.02
N LEU A 157 -8.84 -4.64 -19.32
CA LEU A 157 -8.86 -3.87 -20.57
C LEU A 157 -7.66 -2.95 -20.76
N ASN A 158 -6.95 -2.57 -19.70
CA ASN A 158 -5.75 -1.74 -19.81
C ASN A 158 -4.63 -2.41 -20.60
N TYR A 159 -4.61 -3.75 -20.65
CA TYR A 159 -3.66 -4.50 -21.47
C TYR A 159 -4.09 -4.63 -22.94
N CYS A 160 -5.33 -4.25 -23.27
CA CYS A 160 -5.90 -4.36 -24.62
C CYS A 160 -5.85 -3.03 -25.40
N VAL A 161 -5.50 -1.92 -24.75
CA VAL A 161 -5.40 -0.60 -25.38
C VAL A 161 -3.97 -0.10 -25.37
N ALA A 162 -3.53 0.46 -26.51
CA ALA A 162 -2.23 1.12 -26.57
C ALA A 162 -2.28 2.40 -25.72
N TRP A 163 -1.36 2.55 -24.79
CA TRP A 163 -1.24 3.74 -23.93
C TRP A 163 -0.74 4.91 -24.79
N SER A 164 -1.53 5.94 -24.89
CA SER A 164 -1.20 7.24 -25.49
C SER A 164 -1.41 8.37 -24.48
N CYS A 165 -0.95 8.14 -23.24
CA CYS A 165 -0.92 9.20 -22.22
C CYS A 165 0.45 9.83 -22.11
#